data_0efc79c36fe3de63096d35e92c56734f
#
_entry.id   0efc79c36fe3de63096d35e92c56734f
#
_cell.length_a   1.000
_cell.length_b   1.000
_cell.length_c   1.000
_cell.angle_alpha   90.00
_cell.angle_beta   90.00
_cell.angle_gamma   90.00
#
_symmetry.space_group_name_H-M   'P 1'
#
loop_
_entity.id
_entity.type
_entity.pdbx_description
1 polymer ?
#
loop_
_entity_poly.entity_id
_entity_poly.type
_entity_poly.pdbx_seq_one_letter_code
_entity_poly.pdbx_strand_id
1 'polypeptide(L)'
;MIIKNEVTEAILSRQTIREYKGSLEGKKLCYIGDGNNMANSLIAGCIRTGMTVAIACPDEYKPDAELMKWAEENGNFICSADVLECAKDADVLYTDVWASMGQEGEAEERKKIFKGYQINDEVMAVAKKDAMVLHCLPAHREEEITAKVFEKHADEIFDEAEN
;
A
#
# COMPACT_ATOMS: atom_id res chain seq x y z
N MET A 1 7.77 -5.05 17.33
CA MET A 1 8.06 -3.67 17.79
C MET A 1 8.09 -2.71 16.61
N ILE A 2 7.45 -1.57 16.73
CA ILE A 2 7.42 -0.57 15.66
C ILE A 2 8.55 0.42 15.86
N ILE A 3 9.40 0.57 14.85
CA ILE A 3 10.52 1.51 14.87
C ILE A 3 9.98 2.93 14.64
N LYS A 4 10.66 3.94 15.20
CA LYS A 4 10.20 5.34 15.11
C LYS A 4 9.93 5.82 13.67
N ASN A 5 10.75 5.41 12.73
CA ASN A 5 10.62 5.81 11.32
C ASN A 5 9.34 5.26 10.68
N GLU A 6 8.99 4.03 11.01
CA GLU A 6 7.77 3.38 10.52
C GLU A 6 6.52 4.12 10.99
N VAL A 7 6.53 4.58 12.24
CA VAL A 7 5.42 5.37 12.80
C VAL A 7 5.27 6.69 12.05
N THR A 8 6.37 7.33 11.68
CA THR A 8 6.35 8.62 10.96
C THR A 8 5.68 8.48 9.59
N GLU A 9 6.08 7.48 8.81
CA GLU A 9 5.49 7.24 7.48
C GLU A 9 4.00 6.94 7.56
N ALA A 10 3.59 6.12 8.53
CA ALA A 10 2.17 5.83 8.75
C ALA A 10 1.38 7.09 9.14
N ILE A 11 1.98 7.99 9.90
CA ILE A 11 1.34 9.26 10.28
C ILE A 11 1.15 10.16 9.05
N LEU A 12 2.16 10.27 8.20
CA LEU A 12 2.08 11.09 6.99
C LEU A 12 1.00 10.58 6.03
N SER A 13 0.98 9.28 5.78
CA SER A 13 -0.05 8.67 4.93
C SER A 13 -1.45 8.89 5.50
N ARG A 14 -1.62 8.75 6.80
CA ARG A 14 -2.90 9.00 7.47
C ARG A 14 -3.37 10.45 7.31
N GLN A 15 -2.45 11.40 7.39
CA GLN A 15 -2.78 12.81 7.20
C GLN A 15 -3.31 13.06 5.79
N THR A 16 -2.63 12.55 4.76
CA THR A 16 -3.06 12.67 3.38
C THR A 16 -4.44 12.05 3.15
N ILE A 17 -4.65 10.85 3.66
CA ILE A 17 -5.96 10.18 3.56
C ILE A 17 -7.06 11.00 4.21
N ARG A 18 -6.79 11.57 5.38
CA ARG A 18 -7.76 12.42 6.08
C ARG A 18 -8.10 13.68 5.30
N GLU A 19 -7.11 14.30 4.65
CA GLU A 19 -7.32 15.49 3.82
C GLU A 19 -8.27 15.21 2.66
N TYR A 20 -8.14 14.04 2.01
CA TYR A 20 -8.95 13.67 0.85
C TYR A 20 -10.28 12.98 1.20
N LYS A 21 -10.34 12.24 2.29
CA LYS A 21 -11.51 11.44 2.67
C LYS A 21 -12.27 11.96 3.88
N GLY A 22 -11.71 12.91 4.62
CA GLY A 22 -12.33 13.53 5.79
C GLY A 22 -12.29 12.68 7.06
N SER A 23 -12.27 11.36 6.96
CA SER A 23 -12.25 10.43 8.08
C SER A 23 -11.40 9.21 7.74
N LEU A 24 -10.82 8.59 8.76
CA LEU A 24 -10.05 7.34 8.60
C LEU A 24 -10.88 6.11 8.98
N GLU A 25 -11.72 6.23 10.00
CA GLU A 25 -12.49 5.10 10.53
C GLU A 25 -13.40 4.48 9.46
N GLY A 26 -13.37 3.17 9.34
CA GLY A 26 -14.17 2.43 8.39
C GLY A 26 -13.66 2.44 6.95
N LYS A 27 -12.60 3.18 6.67
CA LYS A 27 -11.98 3.20 5.33
C LYS A 27 -11.11 1.96 5.13
N LYS A 28 -10.98 1.52 3.88
CA LYS A 28 -10.13 0.39 3.52
C LYS A 28 -8.93 0.86 2.71
N LEU A 29 -7.72 0.52 3.20
CA LEU A 29 -6.48 0.72 2.48
C LEU A 29 -5.99 -0.62 1.96
N CYS A 30 -5.65 -0.70 0.67
CA CYS A 30 -5.01 -1.86 0.07
C CYS A 30 -3.60 -1.49 -0.37
N TYR A 31 -2.60 -2.17 0.19
CA TYR A 31 -1.21 -2.05 -0.22
C TYR A 31 -0.88 -3.19 -1.19
N ILE A 32 -0.27 -2.88 -2.32
CA ILE A 32 0.08 -3.85 -3.36
C ILE A 32 1.59 -3.81 -3.59
N GLY A 33 2.29 -4.90 -3.31
CA GLY A 33 3.72 -5.00 -3.53
C GLY A 33 4.44 -5.86 -2.49
N ASP A 34 5.66 -5.43 -2.12
CA ASP A 34 6.51 -6.13 -1.16
C ASP A 34 6.04 -5.89 0.28
N GLY A 35 5.95 -6.96 1.07
CA GLY A 35 5.65 -6.88 2.50
C GLY A 35 6.82 -6.34 3.33
N ASN A 36 7.32 -5.17 2.95
CA ASN A 36 8.48 -4.50 3.55
C ASN A 36 8.10 -3.60 4.74
N ASN A 37 9.03 -2.75 5.16
CA ASN A 37 8.81 -1.82 6.26
C ASN A 37 7.63 -0.88 6.04
N MET A 38 7.43 -0.42 4.80
CA MET A 38 6.28 0.43 4.46
C MET A 38 4.96 -0.31 4.72
N ALA A 39 4.85 -1.56 4.27
CA ALA A 39 3.66 -2.38 4.53
C ALA A 39 3.44 -2.58 6.04
N ASN A 40 4.50 -2.85 6.79
CA ASN A 40 4.43 -3.00 8.24
C ASN A 40 3.90 -1.73 8.92
N SER A 41 4.39 -0.57 8.50
CA SER A 41 3.95 0.74 9.03
C SER A 41 2.48 0.99 8.74
N LEU A 42 2.03 0.69 7.54
CA LEU A 42 0.64 0.87 7.13
C LEU A 42 -0.30 -0.05 7.90
N ILE A 43 0.09 -1.30 8.11
CA ILE A 43 -0.69 -2.24 8.93
C ILE A 43 -0.92 -1.66 10.32
N ALA A 44 0.16 -1.28 11.00
CA ALA A 44 0.08 -0.73 12.35
C ALA A 44 -0.77 0.54 12.41
N GLY A 45 -0.55 1.47 11.49
CA GLY A 45 -1.27 2.74 11.44
C GLY A 45 -2.75 2.56 11.14
N CYS A 46 -3.10 1.70 10.20
CA CYS A 46 -4.50 1.44 9.82
C CYS A 46 -5.28 0.77 10.95
N ILE A 47 -4.73 -0.28 11.54
CA ILE A 47 -5.41 -1.01 12.62
C ILE A 47 -5.68 -0.08 13.81
N ARG A 48 -4.71 0.75 14.18
CA ARG A 48 -4.85 1.68 15.31
C ARG A 48 -5.87 2.79 15.08
N THR A 49 -6.21 3.08 13.83
CA THR A 49 -7.18 4.14 13.49
C THR A 49 -8.54 3.62 13.07
N GLY A 50 -8.78 2.31 13.19
CA GLY A 50 -10.06 1.72 12.83
C GLY A 50 -10.24 1.51 11.33
N MET A 51 -9.17 1.57 10.55
CA MET A 51 -9.21 1.28 9.12
C MET A 51 -9.08 -0.23 8.88
N THR A 52 -9.69 -0.70 7.78
CA THR A 52 -9.41 -2.03 7.26
C THR A 52 -8.13 -1.94 6.42
N VAL A 53 -7.22 -2.90 6.58
CA VAL A 53 -5.99 -2.96 5.78
C VAL A 53 -5.87 -4.31 5.07
N ALA A 54 -5.65 -4.27 3.76
CA ALA A 54 -5.43 -5.44 2.93
C ALA A 54 -4.05 -5.36 2.29
N ILE A 55 -3.26 -6.42 2.42
CA ILE A 55 -1.92 -6.49 1.83
C ILE A 55 -1.93 -7.54 0.73
N ALA A 56 -1.66 -7.10 -0.50
CA ALA A 56 -1.50 -7.97 -1.66
C ALA A 56 -0.01 -8.13 -1.95
N CYS A 57 0.54 -9.29 -1.66
CA CYS A 57 1.96 -9.58 -1.87
C CYS A 57 2.17 -11.06 -2.19
N PRO A 58 3.29 -11.40 -2.86
CA PRO A 58 3.68 -12.80 -3.04
C PRO A 58 3.89 -13.49 -1.69
N ASP A 59 3.65 -14.80 -1.63
CA ASP A 59 3.76 -15.56 -0.37
C ASP A 59 5.15 -15.51 0.25
N GLU A 60 6.20 -15.37 -0.55
CA GLU A 60 7.59 -15.27 -0.09
C GLU A 60 7.95 -13.88 0.44
N TYR A 61 7.08 -12.89 0.28
CA TYR A 61 7.35 -11.49 0.62
C TYR A 61 6.27 -10.90 1.54
N LYS A 62 5.77 -11.71 2.46
CA LYS A 62 4.77 -11.28 3.44
C LYS A 62 5.35 -10.29 4.46
N PRO A 63 4.51 -9.44 5.05
CA PRO A 63 4.91 -8.59 6.17
C PRO A 63 5.35 -9.40 7.39
N ASP A 64 5.81 -8.71 8.44
CA ASP A 64 6.22 -9.33 9.69
C ASP A 64 5.12 -10.22 10.27
N ALA A 65 5.46 -11.48 10.61
CA ALA A 65 4.49 -12.48 11.07
C ALA A 65 3.82 -12.11 12.40
N GLU A 66 4.58 -11.55 13.34
CA GLU A 66 4.04 -11.12 14.64
C GLU A 66 3.09 -9.94 14.47
N LEU A 67 3.43 -9.01 13.58
CA LEU A 67 2.60 -7.86 13.27
C LEU A 67 1.29 -8.28 12.60
N MET A 68 1.35 -9.23 11.67
CA MET A 68 0.14 -9.76 11.02
C MET A 68 -0.79 -10.41 12.03
N LYS A 69 -0.25 -11.20 12.95
CA LYS A 69 -1.01 -11.82 14.02
C LYS A 69 -1.68 -10.78 14.92
N TRP A 70 -0.92 -9.77 15.34
CA TRP A 70 -1.46 -8.67 16.12
C TRP A 70 -2.59 -7.95 15.38
N ALA A 71 -2.42 -7.71 14.08
CA ALA A 71 -3.44 -7.02 13.27
C ALA A 71 -4.73 -7.83 13.16
N GLU A 72 -4.64 -9.14 12.98
CA GLU A 72 -5.79 -10.04 12.94
C GLU A 72 -6.57 -10.04 14.26
N GLU A 73 -5.85 -9.96 15.38
CA GLU A 73 -6.45 -9.95 16.72
C GLU A 73 -7.06 -8.60 17.10
N ASN A 74 -6.59 -7.50 16.51
CA ASN A 74 -6.95 -6.14 16.93
C ASN A 74 -7.76 -5.33 15.92
N GLY A 75 -8.04 -5.87 14.74
CA GLY A 75 -8.80 -5.15 13.74
C GLY A 75 -9.07 -5.97 12.49
N ASN A 76 -9.43 -5.29 11.41
CA ASN A 76 -9.75 -5.90 10.13
C ASN A 76 -8.49 -5.94 9.25
N PHE A 77 -7.89 -7.13 9.16
CA PHE A 77 -6.67 -7.34 8.39
C PHE A 77 -6.83 -8.48 7.39
N ILE A 78 -6.38 -8.26 6.16
CA ILE A 78 -6.39 -9.26 5.08
C ILE A 78 -4.99 -9.29 4.47
N CYS A 79 -4.46 -10.49 4.25
CA CYS A 79 -3.22 -10.67 3.49
C CYS A 79 -3.43 -11.80 2.48
N SER A 80 -3.22 -11.52 1.20
CA SER A 80 -3.46 -12.47 0.13
C SER A 80 -2.50 -12.22 -1.03
N ALA A 81 -2.27 -13.25 -1.83
CA ALA A 81 -1.53 -13.12 -3.09
C ALA A 81 -2.43 -12.62 -4.23
N ASP A 82 -3.75 -12.57 -4.02
CA ASP A 82 -4.72 -12.11 -5.02
C ASP A 82 -4.92 -10.59 -4.91
N VAL A 83 -4.37 -9.87 -5.89
CA VAL A 83 -4.41 -8.40 -5.94
C VAL A 83 -5.84 -7.89 -6.04
N LEU A 84 -6.66 -8.48 -6.89
CA LEU A 84 -8.04 -8.00 -7.11
C LEU A 84 -8.91 -8.24 -5.89
N GLU A 85 -8.73 -9.35 -5.19
CA GLU A 85 -9.44 -9.63 -3.94
C GLU A 85 -9.10 -8.58 -2.88
N CYS A 86 -7.81 -8.26 -2.72
CA CYS A 86 -7.37 -7.26 -1.75
C CYS A 86 -7.82 -5.85 -2.10
N ALA A 87 -7.86 -5.51 -3.38
CA ALA A 87 -8.22 -4.17 -3.85
C ALA A 87 -9.73 -3.92 -3.89
N LYS A 88 -10.53 -4.97 -3.79
CA LYS A 88 -12.00 -4.86 -3.87
C LYS A 88 -12.53 -3.88 -2.82
N ASP A 89 -13.32 -2.90 -3.28
CA ASP A 89 -13.94 -1.89 -2.44
C ASP A 89 -12.95 -1.04 -1.63
N ALA A 90 -11.69 -0.95 -2.06
CA ALA A 90 -10.69 -0.14 -1.37
C ALA A 90 -10.99 1.37 -1.54
N ASP A 91 -10.84 2.11 -0.46
CA ASP A 91 -10.89 3.58 -0.47
C ASP A 91 -9.54 4.18 -0.86
N VAL A 92 -8.46 3.47 -0.55
CA VAL A 92 -7.08 3.91 -0.81
C VAL A 92 -6.28 2.74 -1.37
N LEU A 93 -5.58 2.97 -2.47
CA LEU A 93 -4.61 2.02 -3.03
C LEU A 93 -3.22 2.59 -2.80
N TYR A 94 -2.35 1.81 -2.21
CA TYR A 94 -0.99 2.21 -1.87
C TYR A 94 0.01 1.24 -2.48
N THR A 95 1.10 1.75 -3.02
CA THR A 95 2.19 0.91 -3.52
C THR A 95 3.55 1.53 -3.28
N ASP A 96 4.59 0.75 -3.46
CA ASP A 96 5.98 1.13 -3.35
C ASP A 96 6.77 0.38 -4.42
N VAL A 97 8.01 0.79 -4.66
CA VAL A 97 8.89 0.12 -5.63
C VAL A 97 9.11 -1.33 -5.26
N TRP A 98 9.23 -2.19 -6.26
CA TRP A 98 9.44 -3.63 -6.04
C TRP A 98 10.83 -3.95 -5.48
N ALA A 99 11.83 -3.14 -5.81
CA ALA A 99 13.20 -3.26 -5.26
C ALA A 99 13.57 -1.97 -4.57
N SER A 100 13.66 -2.00 -3.25
CA SER A 100 14.04 -0.86 -2.43
C SER A 100 15.51 -0.52 -2.58
N MET A 101 15.91 0.63 -2.06
CA MET A 101 17.31 1.06 -2.04
C MET A 101 18.19 -0.04 -1.38
N GLY A 102 19.28 -0.42 -2.05
CA GLY A 102 20.15 -1.51 -1.61
C GLY A 102 19.78 -2.88 -2.19
N GLN A 103 18.71 -3.00 -2.93
CA GLN A 103 18.25 -4.24 -3.55
C GLN A 103 18.39 -4.25 -5.08
N GLU A 104 19.14 -3.32 -5.63
CA GLU A 104 19.27 -3.13 -7.08
C GLU A 104 19.83 -4.36 -7.79
N GLY A 105 20.69 -5.13 -7.12
CA GLY A 105 21.22 -6.39 -7.64
C GLY A 105 20.17 -7.49 -7.83
N GLU A 106 19.04 -7.37 -7.14
CA GLU A 106 17.92 -8.32 -7.20
C GLU A 106 16.78 -7.79 -8.10
N ALA A 107 16.89 -6.59 -8.65
CA ALA A 107 15.80 -5.90 -9.34
C ALA A 107 15.18 -6.73 -10.47
N GLU A 108 15.99 -7.37 -11.31
CA GLU A 108 15.48 -8.19 -12.42
C GLU A 108 14.72 -9.43 -11.93
N GLU A 109 15.20 -10.08 -10.89
CA GLU A 109 14.50 -11.20 -10.29
C GLU A 109 13.20 -10.78 -9.64
N ARG A 110 13.22 -9.66 -8.91
CA ARG A 110 12.02 -9.09 -8.28
C ARG A 110 10.96 -8.69 -9.30
N LYS A 111 11.34 -8.14 -10.44
CA LYS A 111 10.40 -7.84 -11.52
C LYS A 111 9.62 -9.05 -11.99
N LYS A 112 10.25 -10.21 -12.03
CA LYS A 112 9.59 -11.46 -12.42
C LYS A 112 8.60 -11.91 -11.34
N ILE A 113 8.99 -11.82 -10.07
CA ILE A 113 8.17 -12.23 -8.93
C ILE A 113 6.98 -11.30 -8.74
N PHE A 114 7.19 -9.99 -8.86
CA PHE A 114 6.16 -8.98 -8.62
C PHE A 114 5.33 -8.64 -9.86
N LYS A 115 5.59 -9.28 -10.98
CA LYS A 115 4.76 -9.09 -12.18
C LYS A 115 3.31 -9.43 -11.86
N GLY A 116 2.41 -8.47 -12.08
CA GLY A 116 0.99 -8.61 -11.70
C GLY A 116 0.63 -7.90 -10.40
N TYR A 117 1.62 -7.50 -9.60
CA TYR A 117 1.40 -6.69 -8.39
C TYR A 117 1.54 -5.21 -8.74
N GLN A 118 0.62 -4.73 -9.54
CA GLN A 118 0.67 -3.39 -10.14
C GLN A 118 -0.69 -2.70 -9.95
N ILE A 119 -0.66 -1.41 -9.62
CA ILE A 119 -1.89 -0.60 -9.66
C ILE A 119 -2.13 -0.20 -11.12
N ASN A 120 -3.18 -0.76 -11.70
CA ASN A 120 -3.57 -0.56 -13.10
C ASN A 120 -5.08 -0.37 -13.22
N ASP A 121 -5.60 -0.30 -14.44
CA ASP A 121 -7.03 -0.10 -14.68
C ASP A 121 -7.90 -1.21 -14.08
N GLU A 122 -7.45 -2.47 -14.10
CA GLU A 122 -8.19 -3.59 -13.51
C GLU A 122 -8.33 -3.44 -11.99
N VAL A 123 -7.25 -3.04 -11.34
CA VAL A 123 -7.23 -2.78 -9.89
C VAL A 123 -8.14 -1.59 -9.56
N MET A 124 -8.04 -0.53 -10.33
CA MET A 124 -8.91 0.64 -10.13
C MET A 124 -10.38 0.30 -10.33
N ALA A 125 -10.70 -0.62 -11.23
CA ALA A 125 -12.08 -1.03 -11.51
C ALA A 125 -12.74 -1.77 -10.35
N VAL A 126 -11.98 -2.52 -9.53
CA VAL A 126 -12.53 -3.25 -8.37
C VAL A 126 -12.52 -2.42 -7.09
N ALA A 127 -11.71 -1.37 -7.03
CA ALA A 127 -11.70 -0.41 -5.93
C ALA A 127 -12.93 0.51 -6.03
N LYS A 128 -13.15 1.32 -5.01
CA LYS A 128 -14.25 2.31 -5.06
C LYS A 128 -13.98 3.35 -6.16
N LYS A 129 -15.05 3.93 -6.71
CA LYS A 129 -14.94 4.93 -7.78
C LYS A 129 -14.12 6.15 -7.40
N ASP A 130 -14.18 6.53 -6.12
CA ASP A 130 -13.45 7.66 -5.56
C ASP A 130 -12.16 7.23 -4.84
N ALA A 131 -11.67 6.01 -5.11
CA ALA A 131 -10.44 5.53 -4.49
C ALA A 131 -9.26 6.44 -4.82
N MET A 132 -8.50 6.80 -3.80
CA MET A 132 -7.27 7.55 -3.99
C MET A 132 -6.08 6.61 -4.15
N VAL A 133 -5.01 7.10 -4.78
CA VAL A 133 -3.78 6.33 -4.99
C VAL A 133 -2.61 7.05 -4.34
N LEU A 134 -1.82 6.32 -3.57
CA LEU A 134 -0.64 6.86 -2.89
C LEU A 134 0.60 6.07 -3.24
N HIS A 135 1.73 6.74 -3.23
CA HIS A 135 3.05 6.17 -3.48
C HIS A 135 4.10 6.96 -2.69
N CYS A 136 5.02 6.27 -2.06
CA CYS A 136 6.06 6.95 -1.28
C CYS A 136 7.19 7.55 -2.12
N LEU A 137 7.15 7.38 -3.45
CA LEU A 137 8.12 7.92 -4.41
C LEU A 137 9.60 7.59 -4.06
N PRO A 138 10.48 7.49 -5.07
CA PRO A 138 10.20 7.63 -6.51
C PRO A 138 9.41 6.47 -7.07
N ALA A 139 8.59 6.70 -8.11
CA ALA A 139 7.79 5.67 -8.77
C ALA A 139 8.49 5.15 -10.02
N HIS A 140 8.31 3.85 -10.29
CA HIS A 140 8.75 3.22 -11.53
C HIS A 140 7.52 2.93 -12.39
N ARG A 141 7.19 3.85 -13.29
CA ARG A 141 6.03 3.70 -14.18
C ARG A 141 6.11 2.40 -14.97
N GLU A 142 4.95 1.76 -15.14
CA GLU A 142 4.79 0.47 -15.80
C GLU A 142 5.41 -0.73 -15.02
N GLU A 143 5.92 -0.50 -13.83
CA GLU A 143 6.29 -1.55 -12.88
C GLU A 143 5.20 -1.66 -11.80
N GLU A 144 5.34 -1.02 -10.64
CA GLU A 144 4.36 -1.11 -9.56
C GLU A 144 3.12 -0.26 -9.79
N ILE A 145 3.16 0.67 -10.75
CA ILE A 145 2.02 1.53 -11.11
C ILE A 145 2.11 1.89 -12.59
N THR A 146 0.98 1.89 -13.30
CA THR A 146 0.98 2.33 -14.70
C THR A 146 1.10 3.85 -14.80
N ALA A 147 1.69 4.34 -15.89
CA ALA A 147 1.79 5.76 -16.15
C ALA A 147 0.42 6.44 -16.15
N LYS A 148 -0.59 5.79 -16.72
CA LYS A 148 -1.97 6.28 -16.78
C LYS A 148 -2.56 6.53 -15.39
N VAL A 149 -2.44 5.57 -14.49
CA VAL A 149 -2.94 5.71 -13.11
C VAL A 149 -2.14 6.76 -12.35
N PHE A 150 -0.83 6.75 -12.49
CA PHE A 150 0.06 7.72 -11.85
C PHE A 150 -0.32 9.16 -12.22
N GLU A 151 -0.47 9.44 -13.51
CA GLU A 151 -0.81 10.79 -13.98
C GLU A 151 -2.20 11.23 -13.50
N LYS A 152 -3.16 10.34 -13.50
CA LYS A 152 -4.52 10.62 -13.04
C LYS A 152 -4.57 10.97 -11.54
N HIS A 153 -3.70 10.36 -10.74
CA HIS A 153 -3.66 10.53 -9.29
C HIS A 153 -2.41 11.29 -8.80
N ALA A 154 -1.77 12.03 -9.67
CA ALA A 154 -0.53 12.76 -9.37
C ALA A 154 -0.69 13.72 -8.17
N ASP A 155 -1.80 14.41 -8.08
CA ASP A 155 -2.04 15.37 -6.98
C ASP A 155 -2.00 14.68 -5.61
N GLU A 156 -2.67 13.54 -5.48
CA GLU A 156 -2.72 12.77 -4.23
C GLU A 156 -1.33 12.26 -3.86
N ILE A 157 -0.60 11.74 -4.85
CA ILE A 157 0.74 11.18 -4.66
C ILE A 157 1.72 12.26 -4.22
N PHE A 158 1.69 13.43 -4.86
CA PHE A 158 2.59 14.51 -4.50
C PHE A 158 2.21 15.16 -3.16
N ASP A 159 0.94 15.24 -2.83
CA ASP A 159 0.50 15.73 -1.52
C ASP A 159 1.02 14.84 -0.38
N GLU A 160 1.04 13.54 -0.57
CA GLU A 160 1.64 12.64 0.41
C GLU A 160 3.14 12.91 0.58
N ALA A 161 3.85 13.10 -0.51
CA ALA A 161 5.29 13.38 -0.47
C ALA A 161 5.60 14.69 0.27
N GLU A 162 4.69 15.67 0.22
CA GLU A 162 4.85 16.95 0.94
C GLU A 162 4.54 16.84 2.43
N ASN A 163 3.68 15.93 2.82
CA ASN A 163 3.31 15.72 4.21
C ASN A 163 4.39 14.89 4.92
#